data_8366d670a6b99438c48885d10762bea3
#
_entry.id   8366d670a6b99438c48885d10762bea3
#
_cell.length_a   1.000
_cell.length_b   1.000
_cell.length_c   1.000
_cell.angle_alpha   90.00
_cell.angle_beta   90.00
_cell.angle_gamma   90.00
#
_symmetry.space_group_name_H-M   'P 1'
#
loop_
_entity.id
_entity.type
_entity.pdbx_description
1 polymer ?
#
loop_
_entity_poly.entity_id
_entity_poly.type
_entity_poly.pdbx_seq_one_letter_code
_entity_poly.pdbx_strand_id
1 'polypeptide(L)'
;MAVSHLQCKECKAQYPLEAVFVCEACFGPLEVVYDHSRTGGDVGELRRRIQGGPQNIWRYADFLPLAGGPPGPSGRLASRAGLPAGCTPLIRADRLAERLGLGEVWVKNDAANPTHSFKDRVVSVATTRARELGFETIACASTGNLANSVAAHGAALGMDSYVFIPADLEEQKVLATGIYGTKLVGVEGNYDDVNRLCTELCAEREWAFVNINLRPYYAEGSKTLAFEIAEQLGWELPDRCVVPIASGSLFTKIARGFEEFAELGLVQGELPSMNGAQAQGCSPVASAFAEGHEVCRPVKPNTIAKSLAIGNPADGPYALDLARRTGGGIDAVTDEEIRAGIKLLAETTGIFTETAGGVTTATLAKLAARGDIDPGERVVLVITGEGLKTLDAVRGTFETHTIAPSVEAFEAGVPQAVSV
;
A
#
# COMPACT_ATOMS: atom_id res chain seq x y z
N MET A 1 -0.37 24.78 -9.23
CA MET A 1 -1.05 23.51 -8.95
C MET A 1 -1.10 22.67 -10.20
N ALA A 2 -0.67 21.43 -10.11
CA ALA A 2 -0.70 20.53 -11.27
C ALA A 2 -2.03 19.78 -11.43
N VAL A 3 -2.83 19.59 -10.35
CA VAL A 3 -4.12 18.89 -10.47
C VAL A 3 -5.11 19.65 -11.36
N SER A 4 -5.74 18.94 -12.30
CA SER A 4 -6.60 19.52 -13.34
C SER A 4 -8.07 19.10 -13.17
N HIS A 5 -8.37 17.83 -13.32
CA HIS A 5 -9.74 17.30 -13.34
C HIS A 5 -9.72 15.80 -12.98
N LEU A 6 -10.92 15.19 -12.84
CA LEU A 6 -11.06 13.75 -12.86
C LEU A 6 -11.37 13.28 -14.29
N GLN A 7 -10.86 12.11 -14.67
CA GLN A 7 -11.11 11.52 -15.99
C GLN A 7 -11.46 10.04 -15.86
N CYS A 8 -12.42 9.60 -16.65
CA CYS A 8 -12.73 8.18 -16.75
C CYS A 8 -11.57 7.41 -17.40
N LYS A 9 -11.12 6.33 -16.79
CA LYS A 9 -10.04 5.48 -17.34
C LYS A 9 -10.45 4.83 -18.67
N GLU A 10 -11.74 4.55 -18.86
CA GLU A 10 -12.27 3.86 -20.04
C GLU A 10 -12.63 4.83 -21.17
N CYS A 11 -13.68 5.63 -21.01
CA CYS A 11 -14.23 6.47 -22.07
C CYS A 11 -13.63 7.89 -22.16
N LYS A 12 -12.71 8.23 -21.26
CA LYS A 12 -12.02 9.53 -21.17
C LYS A 12 -12.93 10.74 -20.89
N ALA A 13 -14.19 10.53 -20.49
CA ALA A 13 -15.06 11.61 -20.04
C ALA A 13 -14.44 12.33 -18.83
N GLN A 14 -14.54 13.67 -18.82
CA GLN A 14 -13.93 14.53 -17.79
C GLN A 14 -14.97 14.99 -16.78
N TYR A 15 -14.56 15.12 -15.53
CA TYR A 15 -15.37 15.53 -14.39
C TYR A 15 -14.65 16.58 -13.54
N PRO A 16 -15.37 17.45 -12.85
CA PRO A 16 -14.76 18.37 -11.89
C PRO A 16 -14.12 17.63 -10.72
N LEU A 17 -13.27 18.35 -9.97
CA LEU A 17 -12.60 17.81 -8.78
C LEU A 17 -13.56 17.72 -7.57
N GLU A 18 -14.58 16.91 -7.70
CA GLU A 18 -15.63 16.67 -6.69
C GLU A 18 -15.58 15.24 -6.15
N ALA A 19 -16.45 14.90 -5.21
CA ALA A 19 -16.53 13.55 -4.63
C ALA A 19 -17.31 12.59 -5.56
N VAL A 20 -16.77 12.37 -6.76
CA VAL A 20 -17.28 11.46 -7.78
C VAL A 20 -16.23 10.38 -8.06
N PHE A 21 -16.64 9.12 -8.14
CA PHE A 21 -15.70 8.00 -8.27
C PHE A 21 -15.98 7.08 -9.45
N VAL A 22 -17.14 7.20 -10.07
CA VAL A 22 -17.57 6.38 -11.21
C VAL A 22 -18.07 7.28 -12.33
N CYS A 23 -17.78 6.90 -13.56
CA CYS A 23 -18.22 7.59 -14.75
C CYS A 23 -19.74 7.41 -14.95
N GLU A 24 -20.46 8.50 -15.15
CA GLU A 24 -21.92 8.45 -15.41
C GLU A 24 -22.26 7.85 -16.78
N ALA A 25 -21.33 7.90 -17.75
CA ALA A 25 -21.56 7.41 -19.10
C ALA A 25 -21.30 5.92 -19.28
N CYS A 26 -20.26 5.36 -18.63
CA CYS A 26 -19.83 3.97 -18.85
C CYS A 26 -19.55 3.19 -17.57
N PHE A 27 -19.78 3.79 -16.40
CA PHE A 27 -19.51 3.22 -15.07
C PHE A 27 -18.02 2.84 -14.82
N GLY A 28 -17.11 3.29 -15.70
CA GLY A 28 -15.67 3.11 -15.53
C GLY A 28 -15.13 3.92 -14.34
N PRO A 29 -14.01 3.49 -13.73
CA PRO A 29 -13.40 4.19 -12.60
C PRO A 29 -12.80 5.53 -13.05
N LEU A 30 -12.88 6.52 -12.16
CA LEU A 30 -12.26 7.83 -12.38
C LEU A 30 -10.84 7.86 -11.80
N GLU A 31 -9.98 8.65 -12.42
CA GLU A 31 -8.63 8.95 -11.96
C GLU A 31 -8.37 10.46 -11.98
N VAL A 32 -7.40 10.89 -11.18
CA VAL A 32 -6.95 12.28 -11.14
C VAL A 32 -6.00 12.55 -12.29
N VAL A 33 -6.24 13.64 -13.03
CA VAL A 33 -5.36 14.12 -14.11
C VAL A 33 -4.62 15.36 -13.66
N TYR A 34 -3.33 15.43 -14.01
CA TYR A 34 -2.43 16.52 -13.69
C TYR A 34 -1.97 17.25 -14.96
N ASP A 35 -1.84 18.57 -14.85
CA ASP A 35 -1.17 19.39 -15.86
C ASP A 35 0.23 19.75 -15.34
N HIS A 36 1.19 18.91 -15.65
CA HIS A 36 2.58 19.07 -15.19
C HIS A 36 3.29 20.31 -15.76
N SER A 37 2.77 20.94 -16.83
CA SER A 37 3.29 22.22 -17.32
C SER A 37 3.20 23.32 -16.26
N ARG A 38 2.29 23.17 -15.30
CA ARG A 38 2.08 24.09 -14.17
C ARG A 38 2.99 23.83 -12.97
N THR A 39 3.78 22.76 -12.98
CA THR A 39 4.65 22.42 -11.85
C THR A 39 5.83 23.37 -11.72
N GLY A 40 6.25 24.02 -12.80
CA GLY A 40 7.21 25.15 -12.88
C GLY A 40 8.62 24.84 -12.35
N GLY A 41 9.63 25.50 -12.93
CA GLY A 41 11.03 25.35 -12.56
C GLY A 41 11.81 24.32 -13.39
N ASP A 42 13.12 24.39 -13.34
CA ASP A 42 13.98 23.34 -13.87
C ASP A 42 14.03 22.11 -12.95
N VAL A 43 14.53 20.98 -13.43
CA VAL A 43 14.64 19.72 -12.69
C VAL A 43 15.40 19.88 -11.37
N GLY A 44 16.48 20.68 -11.37
CA GLY A 44 17.29 20.92 -10.17
C GLY A 44 16.52 21.71 -9.12
N GLU A 45 15.74 22.71 -9.53
CA GLU A 45 14.87 23.46 -8.62
C GLU A 45 13.77 22.59 -8.03
N LEU A 46 13.13 21.76 -8.87
CA LEU A 46 12.10 20.84 -8.42
C LEU A 46 12.64 19.82 -7.40
N ARG A 47 13.82 19.22 -7.66
CA ARG A 47 14.49 18.34 -6.70
C ARG A 47 14.82 19.06 -5.37
N ARG A 48 15.38 20.28 -5.42
CA ARG A 48 15.63 21.06 -4.21
C ARG A 48 14.37 21.37 -3.42
N ARG A 49 13.27 21.69 -4.09
CA ARG A 49 11.96 21.95 -3.46
C ARG A 49 11.43 20.71 -2.75
N ILE A 50 11.49 19.53 -3.38
CA ILE A 50 11.12 18.25 -2.78
C ILE A 50 12.00 17.97 -1.57
N GLN A 51 13.33 18.03 -1.70
CA GLN A 51 14.29 17.75 -0.63
C GLN A 51 14.15 18.71 0.56
N GLY A 52 13.81 19.97 0.30
CA GLY A 52 13.52 20.98 1.34
C GLY A 52 12.13 20.87 1.96
N GLY A 53 11.28 19.95 1.49
CA GLY A 53 9.93 19.75 1.99
C GLY A 53 9.87 19.03 3.35
N PRO A 54 8.67 18.89 3.94
CA PRO A 54 8.50 18.23 5.23
C PRO A 54 8.86 16.75 5.16
N GLN A 55 9.16 16.13 6.32
CA GLN A 55 9.48 14.70 6.43
C GLN A 55 8.20 13.84 6.48
N ASN A 56 7.39 13.94 5.44
CA ASN A 56 6.16 13.16 5.21
C ASN A 56 5.75 13.28 3.74
N ILE A 57 4.62 12.66 3.33
CA ILE A 57 4.15 12.66 1.93
C ILE A 57 3.93 14.06 1.34
N TRP A 58 3.73 15.08 2.16
CA TRP A 58 3.44 16.45 1.71
C TRP A 58 4.63 17.16 1.10
N ARG A 59 5.85 16.58 1.18
CA ARG A 59 6.99 17.02 0.39
C ARG A 59 6.76 16.87 -1.12
N TYR A 60 5.83 15.99 -1.50
CA TYR A 60 5.39 15.73 -2.87
C TYR A 60 4.03 16.37 -3.19
N ALA A 61 3.63 17.42 -2.46
CA ALA A 61 2.32 18.05 -2.60
C ALA A 61 2.00 18.54 -4.01
N ASP A 62 3.03 18.90 -4.80
CA ASP A 62 2.88 19.30 -6.21
C ASP A 62 2.33 18.18 -7.10
N PHE A 63 2.45 16.92 -6.67
CA PHE A 63 2.05 15.70 -7.38
C PHE A 63 0.79 15.05 -6.76
N LEU A 64 0.17 15.72 -5.78
CA LEU A 64 -1.00 15.23 -5.07
C LEU A 64 -2.23 16.09 -5.36
N PRO A 65 -3.45 15.53 -5.26
CA PRO A 65 -4.67 16.18 -5.70
C PRO A 65 -5.20 17.22 -4.69
N LEU A 66 -4.37 18.22 -4.36
CA LEU A 66 -4.69 19.28 -3.41
C LEU A 66 -5.13 20.55 -4.11
N ALA A 67 -6.23 21.16 -3.65
CA ALA A 67 -6.74 22.40 -4.21
C ALA A 67 -5.91 23.64 -3.81
N GLY A 68 -5.27 23.62 -2.63
CA GLY A 68 -4.53 24.75 -2.05
C GLY A 68 -3.06 24.90 -2.48
N GLY A 69 -2.52 24.00 -3.33
CA GLY A 69 -1.09 23.95 -3.66
C GLY A 69 -0.20 23.46 -2.49
N PRO A 70 1.13 23.41 -2.69
CA PRO A 70 2.05 22.99 -1.65
C PRO A 70 1.96 23.90 -0.42
N PRO A 71 2.24 23.34 0.79
CA PRO A 71 2.30 24.16 1.99
C PRO A 71 3.37 25.23 1.86
N GLY A 72 2.94 26.48 2.02
CA GLY A 72 3.89 27.58 2.14
C GLY A 72 4.80 27.41 3.37
N PRO A 73 5.91 28.19 3.48
CA PRO A 73 6.86 28.09 4.59
C PRO A 73 6.22 28.30 5.99
N SER A 74 4.98 28.73 6.05
CA SER A 74 4.23 28.98 7.31
C SER A 74 3.58 27.74 7.92
N GLY A 75 3.79 26.54 7.39
CA GLY A 75 3.36 25.27 8.01
C GLY A 75 1.82 25.06 8.11
N ARG A 76 0.99 25.87 7.46
CA ARG A 76 -0.48 25.78 7.58
C ARG A 76 -1.07 24.46 7.08
N LEU A 77 -0.37 23.68 6.25
CA LEU A 77 -0.83 22.34 5.84
C LEU A 77 -0.50 21.28 6.89
N ALA A 78 0.56 21.45 7.69
CA ALA A 78 0.90 20.49 8.74
C ALA A 78 -0.26 20.31 9.74
N SER A 79 -0.98 21.40 10.05
CA SER A 79 -2.18 21.36 10.93
C SER A 79 -3.45 20.83 10.24
N ARG A 80 -3.42 20.62 8.91
CA ARG A 80 -4.56 20.11 8.13
C ARG A 80 -4.38 18.67 7.65
N ALA A 81 -3.17 18.13 7.75
CA ALA A 81 -2.76 16.89 7.08
C ALA A 81 -2.92 15.62 7.95
N GLY A 82 -3.45 15.74 9.16
CA GLY A 82 -3.58 14.61 10.08
C GLY A 82 -2.21 14.08 10.54
N LEU A 83 -2.05 12.75 10.53
CA LEU A 83 -0.81 12.10 10.95
C LEU A 83 0.31 12.26 9.90
N PRO A 84 1.59 12.30 10.32
CA PRO A 84 2.73 12.45 9.41
C PRO A 84 3.04 11.14 8.66
N ALA A 85 2.22 10.79 7.68
CA ALA A 85 2.43 9.61 6.83
C ALA A 85 3.61 9.78 5.87
N GLY A 86 4.29 8.70 5.55
CA GLY A 86 5.39 8.68 4.58
C GLY A 86 6.77 8.97 5.16
N CYS A 87 7.73 9.22 4.29
CA CYS A 87 9.17 9.25 4.58
C CYS A 87 9.64 7.99 5.33
N THR A 88 9.05 6.86 4.98
CA THR A 88 9.38 5.58 5.57
C THR A 88 10.76 5.10 5.11
N PRO A 89 11.47 4.28 5.91
CA PRO A 89 12.79 3.81 5.55
C PRO A 89 12.83 3.00 4.24
N LEU A 90 13.85 3.25 3.42
CA LEU A 90 14.31 2.36 2.38
C LEU A 90 15.61 1.72 2.88
N ILE A 91 15.58 0.43 3.17
CA ILE A 91 16.64 -0.27 3.90
C ILE A 91 17.34 -1.23 2.96
N ARG A 92 18.66 -1.12 2.81
CA ARG A 92 19.45 -2.10 2.09
C ARG A 92 19.49 -3.41 2.86
N ALA A 93 19.13 -4.52 2.20
CA ALA A 93 18.92 -5.82 2.81
C ALA A 93 19.97 -6.84 2.33
N ASP A 94 21.26 -6.59 2.64
CA ASP A 94 22.39 -7.38 2.15
C ASP A 94 22.29 -8.87 2.50
N ARG A 95 21.87 -9.21 3.76
CA ARG A 95 21.69 -10.61 4.17
C ARG A 95 20.51 -11.29 3.45
N LEU A 96 19.45 -10.54 3.10
CA LEU A 96 18.37 -11.08 2.30
C LEU A 96 18.84 -11.32 0.87
N ALA A 97 19.58 -10.38 0.29
CA ALA A 97 20.16 -10.50 -1.04
C ALA A 97 21.08 -11.74 -1.11
N GLU A 98 22.03 -11.88 -0.18
CA GLU A 98 22.93 -13.04 -0.08
C GLU A 98 22.15 -14.36 0.03
N ARG A 99 21.11 -14.41 0.90
CA ARG A 99 20.29 -15.62 1.08
C ARG A 99 19.54 -16.04 -0.19
N LEU A 100 19.23 -15.08 -1.07
CA LEU A 100 18.51 -15.31 -2.32
C LEU A 100 19.43 -15.40 -3.55
N GLY A 101 20.74 -15.20 -3.39
CA GLY A 101 21.69 -15.19 -4.50
C GLY A 101 21.56 -13.95 -5.40
N LEU A 102 21.05 -12.84 -4.86
CA LEU A 102 20.89 -11.55 -5.54
C LEU A 102 21.98 -10.57 -5.11
N GLY A 103 22.30 -9.58 -5.95
CA GLY A 103 23.35 -8.59 -5.65
C GLY A 103 22.86 -7.41 -4.82
N GLU A 104 21.66 -6.91 -5.10
CA GLU A 104 21.16 -5.69 -4.43
C GLU A 104 19.65 -5.76 -4.17
N VAL A 105 19.27 -5.87 -2.90
CA VAL A 105 17.86 -5.86 -2.45
C VAL A 105 17.64 -4.73 -1.45
N TRP A 106 16.61 -3.95 -1.68
CA TRP A 106 16.13 -2.89 -0.80
C TRP A 106 14.73 -3.18 -0.31
N VAL A 107 14.46 -2.90 0.96
CA VAL A 107 13.15 -3.03 1.56
C VAL A 107 12.55 -1.64 1.79
N LYS A 108 11.47 -1.32 1.09
CA LYS A 108 10.65 -0.14 1.39
C LYS A 108 9.68 -0.49 2.51
N ASN A 109 10.00 -0.04 3.73
CA ASN A 109 9.30 -0.47 4.94
C ASN A 109 8.17 0.48 5.34
N ASP A 110 6.99 0.29 4.79
CA ASP A 110 5.79 1.09 5.11
C ASP A 110 5.08 0.67 6.41
N ALA A 111 5.58 -0.37 7.09
CA ALA A 111 5.18 -0.65 8.47
C ALA A 111 5.58 0.48 9.44
N ALA A 112 6.53 1.34 9.06
CA ALA A 112 6.97 2.48 9.86
C ALA A 112 6.02 3.70 9.83
N ASN A 113 4.91 3.64 9.09
CA ASN A 113 3.87 4.67 9.13
C ASN A 113 3.17 4.77 10.50
N PRO A 114 2.51 5.88 10.84
CA PRO A 114 1.90 6.13 12.15
C PRO A 114 0.93 5.06 12.65
N THR A 115 0.12 4.45 11.77
CA THR A 115 -0.75 3.32 12.13
C THR A 115 -0.21 1.99 11.64
N HIS A 116 1.11 1.91 11.44
CA HIS A 116 1.84 0.70 11.08
C HIS A 116 1.42 0.06 9.76
N SER A 117 1.02 0.89 8.77
CA SER A 117 0.79 0.42 7.39
C SER A 117 0.79 1.55 6.35
N PHE A 118 0.98 1.19 5.08
CA PHE A 118 0.93 2.12 3.96
C PHE A 118 -0.43 2.86 3.83
N LYS A 119 -1.48 2.37 4.50
CA LYS A 119 -2.82 2.98 4.45
C LYS A 119 -2.80 4.44 4.92
N ASP A 120 -1.86 4.82 5.77
CA ASP A 120 -1.73 6.21 6.21
C ASP A 120 -1.45 7.17 5.04
N ARG A 121 -0.73 6.74 4.01
CA ARG A 121 -0.48 7.56 2.82
C ARG A 121 -1.77 7.91 2.09
N VAL A 122 -2.55 6.90 1.78
CA VAL A 122 -3.79 7.03 1.00
C VAL A 122 -4.90 7.71 1.81
N VAL A 123 -5.00 7.42 3.11
CA VAL A 123 -5.97 8.05 4.01
C VAL A 123 -5.61 9.51 4.25
N SER A 124 -4.33 9.85 4.41
CA SER A 124 -3.86 11.23 4.54
C SER A 124 -4.31 12.10 3.38
N VAL A 125 -4.16 11.62 2.14
CA VAL A 125 -4.63 12.33 0.93
C VAL A 125 -6.16 12.42 0.90
N ALA A 126 -6.86 11.31 1.14
CA ALA A 126 -8.32 11.28 1.11
C ALA A 126 -8.95 12.21 2.17
N THR A 127 -8.46 12.18 3.40
CA THR A 127 -9.00 13.02 4.49
C THR A 127 -8.69 14.51 4.29
N THR A 128 -7.52 14.83 3.77
CA THR A 128 -7.19 16.22 3.41
C THR A 128 -8.12 16.71 2.31
N ARG A 129 -8.35 15.88 1.27
CA ARG A 129 -9.27 16.23 0.19
C ARG A 129 -10.73 16.29 0.66
N ALA A 130 -11.16 15.41 1.57
CA ALA A 130 -12.48 15.46 2.19
C ALA A 130 -12.74 16.84 2.83
N ARG A 131 -11.78 17.33 3.61
CA ARG A 131 -11.89 18.66 4.25
C ARG A 131 -11.91 19.81 3.24
N GLU A 132 -11.12 19.74 2.17
CA GLU A 132 -11.15 20.75 1.10
C GLU A 132 -12.50 20.79 0.38
N LEU A 133 -13.18 19.64 0.29
CA LEU A 133 -14.54 19.51 -0.27
C LEU A 133 -15.66 19.85 0.73
N GLY A 134 -15.32 20.18 1.98
CA GLY A 134 -16.28 20.58 3.00
C GLY A 134 -16.91 19.45 3.80
N PHE A 135 -16.41 18.22 3.70
CA PHE A 135 -16.91 17.11 4.51
C PHE A 135 -16.43 17.22 5.96
N GLU A 136 -17.34 17.00 6.90
CA GLU A 136 -17.07 16.95 8.34
C GLU A 136 -16.94 15.51 8.86
N THR A 137 -17.48 14.54 8.11
CA THR A 137 -17.50 13.12 8.47
C THR A 137 -16.75 12.29 7.44
N ILE A 138 -15.88 11.40 7.93
CA ILE A 138 -15.19 10.39 7.12
C ILE A 138 -15.69 8.98 7.47
N ALA A 139 -15.73 8.10 6.49
CA ALA A 139 -16.18 6.73 6.70
C ALA A 139 -15.43 5.72 5.84
N CYS A 140 -15.46 4.44 6.26
CA CYS A 140 -15.01 3.33 5.42
C CYS A 140 -15.67 2.00 5.82
N ALA A 141 -15.76 1.09 4.86
CA ALA A 141 -15.96 -0.34 5.08
C ALA A 141 -14.60 -1.02 5.17
N SER A 142 -14.15 -1.44 6.34
CA SER A 142 -12.85 -2.14 6.48
C SER A 142 -12.68 -2.81 7.83
N THR A 143 -12.04 -3.97 7.82
CA THR A 143 -11.74 -4.77 9.02
C THR A 143 -10.25 -4.76 9.42
N GLY A 144 -9.41 -3.92 8.79
CA GLY A 144 -7.96 -3.98 8.98
C GLY A 144 -7.27 -2.62 8.87
N ASN A 145 -6.14 -2.58 8.17
CA ASN A 145 -5.26 -1.40 8.06
C ASN A 145 -5.98 -0.11 7.65
N LEU A 146 -6.96 -0.19 6.75
CA LEU A 146 -7.73 0.98 6.34
C LEU A 146 -8.60 1.50 7.49
N ALA A 147 -9.26 0.62 8.25
CA ALA A 147 -10.07 0.98 9.41
C ALA A 147 -9.25 1.74 10.45
N ASN A 148 -8.08 1.18 10.82
CA ASN A 148 -7.18 1.81 11.80
C ASN A 148 -6.72 3.19 11.32
N SER A 149 -6.33 3.31 10.06
CA SER A 149 -5.84 4.56 9.49
C SER A 149 -6.95 5.62 9.44
N VAL A 150 -8.18 5.27 9.00
CA VAL A 150 -9.33 6.21 8.97
C VAL A 150 -9.67 6.69 10.38
N ALA A 151 -9.74 5.78 11.34
CA ALA A 151 -10.03 6.14 12.73
C ALA A 151 -8.97 7.07 13.32
N ALA A 152 -7.67 6.76 13.13
CA ALA A 152 -6.56 7.56 13.63
C ALA A 152 -6.47 8.94 12.98
N HIS A 153 -6.62 9.03 11.66
CA HIS A 153 -6.63 10.32 10.94
C HIS A 153 -7.86 11.15 11.29
N GLY A 154 -9.05 10.53 11.46
CA GLY A 154 -10.26 11.20 11.96
C GLY A 154 -10.03 11.85 13.31
N ALA A 155 -9.48 11.10 14.27
CA ALA A 155 -9.15 11.60 15.59
C ALA A 155 -8.12 12.75 15.52
N ALA A 156 -7.04 12.61 14.75
CA ALA A 156 -6.01 13.63 14.62
C ALA A 156 -6.51 14.94 13.96
N LEU A 157 -7.51 14.84 13.08
CA LEU A 157 -8.10 15.98 12.35
C LEU A 157 -9.32 16.58 13.06
N GLY A 158 -9.82 15.95 14.12
CA GLY A 158 -11.06 16.33 14.77
C GLY A 158 -12.30 16.16 13.89
N MET A 159 -12.26 15.19 12.95
CA MET A 159 -13.38 14.83 12.09
C MET A 159 -14.18 13.68 12.71
N ASP A 160 -15.50 13.73 12.58
CA ASP A 160 -16.33 12.55 12.87
C ASP A 160 -15.90 11.39 11.99
N SER A 161 -15.77 10.19 12.58
CA SER A 161 -15.36 9.01 11.81
C SER A 161 -16.26 7.80 12.11
N TYR A 162 -16.63 7.08 11.04
CA TYR A 162 -17.41 5.86 11.08
C TYR A 162 -16.67 4.73 10.39
N VAL A 163 -16.52 3.60 11.07
CA VAL A 163 -15.93 2.39 10.51
C VAL A 163 -16.95 1.27 10.58
N PHE A 164 -17.32 0.75 9.40
CA PHE A 164 -18.27 -0.34 9.25
C PHE A 164 -17.54 -1.66 9.14
N ILE A 165 -17.95 -2.63 9.95
CA ILE A 165 -17.34 -3.97 10.07
C ILE A 165 -18.42 -5.04 10.13
N PRO A 166 -18.15 -6.31 9.76
CA PRO A 166 -19.01 -7.41 10.16
C PRO A 166 -19.14 -7.50 11.69
N ALA A 167 -20.33 -7.83 12.19
CA ALA A 167 -20.61 -7.86 13.63
C ALA A 167 -19.81 -8.95 14.38
N ASP A 168 -19.32 -9.97 13.67
CA ASP A 168 -18.52 -11.08 14.18
C ASP A 168 -16.99 -10.89 14.03
N LEU A 169 -16.55 -9.65 13.78
CA LEU A 169 -15.12 -9.34 13.63
C LEU A 169 -14.34 -9.65 14.92
N GLU A 170 -13.13 -10.15 14.76
CA GLU A 170 -12.25 -10.52 15.87
C GLU A 170 -11.99 -9.32 16.82
N GLU A 171 -12.10 -9.56 18.12
CA GLU A 171 -12.02 -8.54 19.18
C GLU A 171 -10.78 -7.66 19.09
N GLN A 172 -9.62 -8.23 18.77
CA GLN A 172 -8.35 -7.48 18.64
C GLN A 172 -8.43 -6.40 17.56
N LYS A 173 -9.11 -6.66 16.45
CA LYS A 173 -9.29 -5.69 15.36
C LYS A 173 -10.29 -4.60 15.75
N VAL A 174 -11.33 -4.96 16.49
CA VAL A 174 -12.31 -4.01 17.07
C VAL A 174 -11.59 -3.05 18.01
N LEU A 175 -10.79 -3.57 18.95
CA LEU A 175 -10.03 -2.78 19.92
C LEU A 175 -9.01 -1.86 19.23
N ALA A 176 -8.24 -2.39 18.28
CA ALA A 176 -7.21 -1.64 17.55
C ALA A 176 -7.77 -0.47 16.73
N THR A 177 -9.06 -0.51 16.37
CA THR A 177 -9.74 0.57 15.65
C THR A 177 -10.52 1.48 16.60
N GLY A 178 -11.25 0.91 17.56
CA GLY A 178 -12.13 1.65 18.47
C GLY A 178 -11.41 2.59 19.43
N ILE A 179 -10.12 2.29 19.76
CA ILE A 179 -9.32 3.09 20.68
C ILE A 179 -9.17 4.57 20.25
N TYR A 180 -9.31 4.85 18.96
CA TYR A 180 -9.23 6.21 18.42
C TYR A 180 -10.55 7.01 18.57
N GLY A 181 -11.59 6.44 19.20
CA GLY A 181 -12.87 7.12 19.39
C GLY A 181 -13.77 7.17 18.15
N THR A 182 -13.45 6.41 17.10
CA THR A 182 -14.31 6.25 15.92
C THR A 182 -15.62 5.54 16.29
N LYS A 183 -16.70 5.86 15.58
CA LYS A 183 -17.97 5.14 15.71
C LYS A 183 -17.87 3.82 14.92
N LEU A 184 -17.64 2.73 15.65
CA LEU A 184 -17.62 1.37 15.07
C LEU A 184 -19.05 0.88 14.89
N VAL A 185 -19.40 0.47 13.67
CA VAL A 185 -20.73 -0.05 13.33
C VAL A 185 -20.60 -1.51 12.92
N GLY A 186 -21.05 -2.41 13.81
CA GLY A 186 -21.15 -3.85 13.52
C GLY A 186 -22.38 -4.13 12.68
N VAL A 187 -22.20 -4.64 11.47
CA VAL A 187 -23.26 -4.99 10.53
C VAL A 187 -23.49 -6.50 10.58
N GLU A 188 -24.72 -6.91 10.81
CA GLU A 188 -25.12 -8.33 10.72
C GLU A 188 -25.05 -8.78 9.24
N GLY A 189 -24.12 -9.67 8.93
CA GLY A 189 -23.84 -10.15 7.59
C GLY A 189 -22.35 -10.27 7.29
N ASN A 190 -22.02 -10.50 6.04
CA ASN A 190 -20.65 -10.65 5.58
C ASN A 190 -20.06 -9.29 5.09
N TYR A 191 -18.81 -9.31 4.63
CA TYR A 191 -18.13 -8.09 4.17
C TYR A 191 -18.79 -7.46 2.92
N ASP A 192 -19.44 -8.24 2.08
CA ASP A 192 -20.16 -7.72 0.90
C ASP A 192 -21.43 -6.95 1.33
N ASP A 193 -22.13 -7.41 2.40
CA ASP A 193 -23.26 -6.70 2.98
C ASP A 193 -22.82 -5.36 3.58
N VAL A 194 -21.65 -5.33 4.26
CA VAL A 194 -21.05 -4.08 4.78
C VAL A 194 -20.75 -3.11 3.63
N ASN A 195 -20.14 -3.57 2.55
CA ASN A 195 -19.82 -2.72 1.39
C ASN A 195 -21.06 -2.18 0.71
N ARG A 196 -22.10 -3.01 0.54
CA ARG A 196 -23.38 -2.61 -0.03
C ARG A 196 -24.02 -1.50 0.80
N LEU A 197 -24.12 -1.69 2.13
CA LEU A 197 -24.66 -0.67 3.05
C LEU A 197 -23.88 0.64 2.95
N CYS A 198 -22.53 0.57 2.93
CA CYS A 198 -21.69 1.77 2.80
C CYS A 198 -21.91 2.50 1.47
N THR A 199 -22.19 1.76 0.38
CA THR A 199 -22.50 2.36 -0.92
C THR A 199 -23.86 3.08 -0.89
N GLU A 200 -24.87 2.47 -0.27
CA GLU A 200 -26.18 3.08 -0.06
C GLU A 200 -26.09 4.35 0.80
N LEU A 201 -25.38 4.27 1.94
CA LEU A 201 -25.14 5.42 2.81
C LEU A 201 -24.35 6.54 2.12
N CYS A 202 -23.42 6.21 1.23
CA CYS A 202 -22.66 7.19 0.45
C CYS A 202 -23.56 8.02 -0.48
N ALA A 203 -24.66 7.46 -0.95
CA ALA A 203 -25.64 8.16 -1.77
C ALA A 203 -26.64 9.01 -0.94
N GLU A 204 -26.85 8.65 0.33
CA GLU A 204 -27.85 9.29 1.20
C GLU A 204 -27.27 10.33 2.20
N ARG A 205 -25.96 10.24 2.47
CA ARG A 205 -25.28 11.05 3.47
C ARG A 205 -24.20 11.92 2.86
N GLU A 206 -24.06 13.11 3.37
CA GLU A 206 -22.93 14.00 3.05
C GLU A 206 -21.66 13.55 3.81
N TRP A 207 -21.24 12.31 3.59
CA TRP A 207 -20.06 11.70 4.20
C TRP A 207 -18.99 11.37 3.16
N ALA A 208 -17.74 11.55 3.58
CA ALA A 208 -16.59 11.14 2.78
C ALA A 208 -16.24 9.68 3.03
N PHE A 209 -16.74 8.79 2.21
CA PHE A 209 -16.29 7.38 2.20
C PHE A 209 -14.96 7.27 1.46
N VAL A 210 -13.85 7.15 2.20
CA VAL A 210 -12.49 7.27 1.65
C VAL A 210 -12.19 6.29 0.51
N ASN A 211 -12.79 5.11 0.55
CA ASN A 211 -12.62 4.05 -0.46
C ASN A 211 -13.80 3.92 -1.46
N ILE A 212 -14.76 4.84 -1.41
CA ILE A 212 -15.89 4.92 -2.35
C ILE A 212 -15.85 6.27 -3.08
N ASN A 213 -16.56 7.30 -2.61
CA ASN A 213 -16.67 8.59 -3.31
C ASN A 213 -15.36 9.40 -3.35
N LEU A 214 -14.39 9.10 -2.47
CA LEU A 214 -13.04 9.69 -2.53
C LEU A 214 -11.97 8.76 -3.12
N ARG A 215 -12.36 7.61 -3.68
CA ARG A 215 -11.43 6.63 -4.23
C ARG A 215 -10.40 7.20 -5.23
N PRO A 216 -10.74 8.10 -6.17
CA PRO A 216 -9.75 8.68 -7.08
C PRO A 216 -8.62 9.40 -6.34
N TYR A 217 -8.97 10.20 -5.33
CA TYR A 217 -7.99 10.94 -4.51
C TYR A 217 -7.23 10.04 -3.55
N TYR A 218 -7.92 9.09 -2.92
CA TYR A 218 -7.33 8.06 -2.06
C TYR A 218 -6.20 7.32 -2.77
N ALA A 219 -6.42 6.87 -4.00
CA ALA A 219 -5.44 6.11 -4.75
C ALA A 219 -4.11 6.88 -4.97
N GLU A 220 -4.18 8.22 -5.12
CA GLU A 220 -3.02 9.07 -5.38
C GLU A 220 -1.97 9.05 -4.27
N GLY A 221 -2.36 8.80 -3.02
CA GLY A 221 -1.42 8.64 -1.92
C GLY A 221 -0.41 7.51 -2.11
N SER A 222 -0.76 6.47 -2.87
CA SER A 222 0.13 5.35 -3.18
C SER A 222 1.32 5.74 -4.06
N LYS A 223 1.22 6.77 -4.91
CA LYS A 223 2.32 7.26 -5.76
C LYS A 223 3.52 7.72 -4.93
N THR A 224 3.27 8.20 -3.71
CA THR A 224 4.33 8.69 -2.82
C THR A 224 5.34 7.62 -2.43
N LEU A 225 5.00 6.33 -2.51
CA LEU A 225 5.96 5.23 -2.37
C LEU A 225 7.02 5.27 -3.47
N ALA A 226 6.61 5.43 -4.74
CA ALA A 226 7.52 5.54 -5.87
C ALA A 226 8.40 6.79 -5.77
N PHE A 227 7.80 7.92 -5.41
CA PHE A 227 8.53 9.18 -5.23
C PHE A 227 9.63 9.06 -4.17
N GLU A 228 9.31 8.45 -3.03
CA GLU A 228 10.29 8.20 -1.97
C GLU A 228 11.35 7.20 -2.37
N ILE A 229 11.00 6.11 -3.05
CA ILE A 229 11.97 5.12 -3.54
C ILE A 229 12.98 5.82 -4.46
N ALA A 230 12.50 6.56 -5.46
CA ALA A 230 13.38 7.27 -6.40
C ALA A 230 14.27 8.32 -5.70
N GLU A 231 13.69 9.14 -4.80
CA GLU A 231 14.47 10.14 -4.05
C GLU A 231 15.53 9.48 -3.14
N GLN A 232 15.15 8.41 -2.42
CA GLN A 232 16.04 7.71 -1.47
C GLN A 232 17.11 6.88 -2.18
N LEU A 233 16.91 6.48 -3.44
CA LEU A 233 17.93 5.89 -4.31
C LEU A 233 18.79 6.95 -5.03
N GLY A 234 18.71 8.23 -4.63
CA GLY A 234 19.52 9.30 -5.24
C GLY A 234 18.97 9.79 -6.57
N TRP A 235 17.67 9.76 -6.79
CA TRP A 235 16.96 10.10 -8.04
C TRP A 235 17.23 9.10 -9.16
N GLU A 236 17.35 7.84 -8.77
CA GLU A 236 17.46 6.70 -9.67
C GLU A 236 16.23 5.79 -9.54
N LEU A 237 15.94 5.06 -10.60
CA LEU A 237 14.92 4.00 -10.57
C LEU A 237 15.57 2.66 -10.18
N PRO A 238 14.87 1.78 -9.44
CA PRO A 238 15.30 0.40 -9.32
C PRO A 238 15.06 -0.33 -10.66
N ASP A 239 15.72 -1.45 -10.87
CA ASP A 239 15.47 -2.31 -12.05
C ASP A 239 14.16 -3.09 -11.88
N ARG A 240 13.79 -3.40 -10.64
CA ARG A 240 12.62 -4.22 -10.34
C ARG A 240 11.93 -3.82 -9.04
N CYS A 241 10.59 -3.89 -9.03
CA CYS A 241 9.79 -3.74 -7.81
C CYS A 241 8.90 -4.96 -7.58
N VAL A 242 8.89 -5.50 -6.37
CA VAL A 242 7.95 -6.55 -5.94
C VAL A 242 6.91 -5.96 -5.00
N VAL A 243 5.63 -5.99 -5.40
CA VAL A 243 4.53 -5.25 -4.76
C VAL A 243 3.33 -6.16 -4.52
N PRO A 244 2.68 -6.13 -3.34
CA PRO A 244 1.50 -6.96 -3.10
C PRO A 244 0.30 -6.43 -3.87
N ILE A 245 -0.52 -7.34 -4.40
CA ILE A 245 -1.77 -7.02 -5.11
C ILE A 245 -2.97 -7.51 -4.30
N ALA A 246 -3.82 -6.55 -3.89
CA ALA A 246 -5.18 -6.80 -3.43
C ALA A 246 -6.17 -6.39 -4.54
N SER A 247 -6.61 -5.11 -4.58
CA SER A 247 -7.41 -4.56 -5.68
C SER A 247 -6.62 -4.22 -6.95
N GLY A 248 -5.29 -4.10 -6.86
CA GLY A 248 -4.39 -3.63 -7.93
C GLY A 248 -3.98 -2.15 -7.80
N SER A 249 -4.71 -1.35 -7.03
CA SER A 249 -4.49 0.11 -6.95
C SER A 249 -3.07 0.50 -6.49
N LEU A 250 -2.53 -0.13 -5.43
CA LEU A 250 -1.16 0.13 -4.96
C LEU A 250 -0.13 -0.14 -6.07
N PHE A 251 -0.25 -1.30 -6.70
CA PHE A 251 0.65 -1.76 -7.76
C PHE A 251 0.70 -0.78 -8.94
N THR A 252 -0.47 -0.41 -9.45
CA THR A 252 -0.60 0.52 -10.59
C THR A 252 -0.17 1.94 -10.24
N LYS A 253 -0.45 2.41 -9.02
CA LYS A 253 -0.11 3.78 -8.61
C LYS A 253 1.37 3.95 -8.25
N ILE A 254 2.08 2.93 -7.79
CA ILE A 254 3.54 2.98 -7.66
C ILE A 254 4.18 3.18 -9.04
N ALA A 255 3.79 2.40 -10.05
CA ALA A 255 4.30 2.59 -11.40
C ALA A 255 3.97 3.99 -11.95
N ARG A 256 2.73 4.47 -11.74
CA ARG A 256 2.34 5.83 -12.16
C ARG A 256 3.22 6.90 -11.52
N GLY A 257 3.63 6.72 -10.25
CA GLY A 257 4.56 7.63 -9.60
C GLY A 257 5.93 7.66 -10.27
N PHE A 258 6.48 6.52 -10.66
CA PHE A 258 7.73 6.46 -11.43
C PHE A 258 7.59 7.12 -12.80
N GLU A 259 6.47 6.86 -13.51
CA GLU A 259 6.15 7.49 -14.79
C GLU A 259 6.13 9.02 -14.67
N GLU A 260 5.46 9.58 -13.66
CA GLU A 260 5.39 11.04 -13.45
C GLU A 260 6.78 11.65 -13.20
N PHE A 261 7.65 10.98 -12.44
CA PHE A 261 9.01 11.47 -12.23
C PHE A 261 9.86 11.37 -13.49
N ALA A 262 9.66 10.34 -14.33
CA ALA A 262 10.33 10.21 -15.62
C ALA A 262 9.83 11.26 -16.63
N GLU A 263 8.51 11.49 -16.73
CA GLU A 263 7.88 12.51 -17.58
C GLU A 263 8.42 13.92 -17.26
N LEU A 264 8.74 14.19 -16.00
CA LEU A 264 9.28 15.47 -15.54
C LEU A 264 10.81 15.54 -15.59
N GLY A 265 11.49 14.47 -16.01
CA GLY A 265 12.94 14.40 -16.05
C GLY A 265 13.61 14.33 -14.68
N LEU A 266 12.83 14.07 -13.61
CA LEU A 266 13.38 13.91 -12.25
C LEU A 266 14.19 12.62 -12.08
N VAL A 267 13.91 11.61 -12.88
CA VAL A 267 14.64 10.35 -12.98
C VAL A 267 14.94 10.06 -14.44
N GLN A 268 15.94 9.20 -14.70
CA GLN A 268 16.32 8.76 -16.03
C GLN A 268 16.27 7.23 -16.08
N GLY A 269 16.14 6.66 -17.28
CA GLY A 269 16.13 5.22 -17.51
C GLY A 269 14.74 4.67 -17.81
N GLU A 270 14.67 3.34 -17.92
CA GLU A 270 13.44 2.60 -18.14
C GLU A 270 12.64 2.45 -16.83
N LEU A 271 11.34 2.26 -16.95
CA LEU A 271 10.51 1.96 -15.77
C LEU A 271 10.92 0.61 -15.18
N PRO A 272 10.84 0.46 -13.84
CA PRO A 272 11.12 -0.81 -13.19
C PRO A 272 10.25 -1.95 -13.74
N SER A 273 10.81 -3.13 -13.87
CA SER A 273 10.04 -4.35 -14.05
C SER A 273 9.11 -4.54 -12.84
N MET A 274 7.79 -4.44 -13.05
CA MET A 274 6.80 -4.49 -11.98
C MET A 274 6.33 -5.92 -11.74
N ASN A 275 6.65 -6.47 -10.57
CA ASN A 275 6.25 -7.82 -10.16
C ASN A 275 5.16 -7.76 -9.09
N GLY A 276 3.99 -8.30 -9.43
CA GLY A 276 2.84 -8.39 -8.54
C GLY A 276 2.85 -9.68 -7.73
N ALA A 277 2.46 -9.59 -6.45
CA ALA A 277 2.44 -10.71 -5.53
C ALA A 277 1.04 -10.94 -4.96
N GLN A 278 0.51 -12.16 -5.09
CA GLN A 278 -0.78 -12.58 -4.53
C GLN A 278 -0.65 -13.85 -3.69
N ALA A 279 -1.60 -14.07 -2.77
CA ALA A 279 -1.74 -15.34 -2.08
C ALA A 279 -2.52 -16.33 -2.97
N GLN A 280 -2.07 -17.57 -3.09
CA GLN A 280 -2.68 -18.60 -3.95
C GLN A 280 -4.17 -18.82 -3.64
N GLY A 281 -4.56 -18.77 -2.37
CA GLY A 281 -5.97 -18.88 -1.97
C GLY A 281 -6.86 -17.67 -2.36
N CYS A 282 -6.27 -16.62 -2.95
CA CYS A 282 -6.97 -15.49 -3.56
C CYS A 282 -6.08 -14.80 -4.60
N SER A 283 -5.96 -15.38 -5.79
CA SER A 283 -5.00 -14.96 -6.82
C SER A 283 -5.64 -14.71 -8.19
N PRO A 284 -6.76 -13.96 -8.30
CA PRO A 284 -7.45 -13.77 -9.58
C PRO A 284 -6.58 -13.07 -10.62
N VAL A 285 -5.66 -12.17 -10.22
CA VAL A 285 -4.77 -11.46 -11.14
C VAL A 285 -3.62 -12.37 -11.59
N ALA A 286 -2.99 -13.11 -10.67
CA ALA A 286 -1.93 -14.05 -11.02
C ALA A 286 -2.43 -15.17 -11.95
N SER A 287 -3.64 -15.70 -11.70
CA SER A 287 -4.26 -16.70 -12.58
C SER A 287 -4.52 -16.15 -13.98
N ALA A 288 -5.11 -14.94 -14.07
CA ALA A 288 -5.37 -14.30 -15.36
C ALA A 288 -4.06 -13.95 -16.10
N PHE A 289 -2.99 -13.57 -15.38
CA PHE A 289 -1.69 -13.32 -15.97
C PHE A 289 -1.09 -14.58 -16.56
N ALA A 290 -1.08 -15.70 -15.82
CA ALA A 290 -0.55 -16.98 -16.25
C ALA A 290 -1.32 -17.59 -17.43
N GLU A 291 -2.65 -17.37 -17.48
CA GLU A 291 -3.53 -17.82 -18.57
C GLU A 291 -3.53 -16.88 -19.78
N GLY A 292 -2.84 -15.74 -19.73
CA GLY A 292 -2.80 -14.75 -20.82
C GLY A 292 -4.09 -13.94 -20.99
N HIS A 293 -4.96 -13.92 -19.98
CA HIS A 293 -6.23 -13.18 -20.03
C HIS A 293 -6.04 -11.69 -19.71
N GLU A 294 -6.90 -10.84 -20.27
CA GLU A 294 -6.95 -9.39 -20.00
C GLU A 294 -7.85 -9.03 -18.83
N VAL A 295 -8.72 -9.93 -18.41
CA VAL A 295 -9.73 -9.73 -17.36
C VAL A 295 -9.63 -10.83 -16.32
N CYS A 296 -9.71 -10.43 -15.05
CA CYS A 296 -9.70 -11.36 -13.93
C CYS A 296 -11.06 -12.03 -13.74
N ARG A 297 -11.08 -13.35 -13.52
CA ARG A 297 -12.28 -14.06 -13.07
C ARG A 297 -12.41 -13.94 -11.57
N PRO A 298 -13.59 -13.55 -11.02
CA PRO A 298 -13.79 -13.49 -9.58
C PRO A 298 -13.55 -14.83 -8.90
N VAL A 299 -12.93 -14.82 -7.72
CA VAL A 299 -12.66 -16.01 -6.90
C VAL A 299 -13.18 -15.79 -5.47
N LYS A 300 -13.55 -16.87 -4.78
CA LYS A 300 -13.87 -16.82 -3.35
C LYS A 300 -12.56 -16.92 -2.55
N PRO A 301 -12.19 -15.91 -1.74
CA PRO A 301 -10.95 -15.92 -0.99
C PRO A 301 -10.87 -17.01 0.08
N ASN A 302 -9.73 -17.70 0.14
CA ASN A 302 -9.40 -18.67 1.19
C ASN A 302 -7.88 -18.62 1.47
N THR A 303 -7.42 -17.66 2.26
CA THR A 303 -6.00 -17.46 2.60
C THR A 303 -5.84 -16.80 3.95
N ILE A 304 -4.66 -16.96 4.58
CA ILE A 304 -4.26 -16.23 5.78
C ILE A 304 -3.97 -14.74 5.49
N ALA A 305 -3.65 -14.37 4.25
CA ALA A 305 -3.37 -13.00 3.85
C ALA A 305 -4.67 -12.19 3.66
N LYS A 306 -5.39 -11.96 4.76
CA LYS A 306 -6.72 -11.33 4.76
C LYS A 306 -6.72 -9.93 4.14
N SER A 307 -5.65 -9.14 4.30
CA SER A 307 -5.51 -7.80 3.70
C SER A 307 -5.40 -7.82 2.17
N LEU A 308 -5.04 -8.96 1.57
CA LEU A 308 -4.97 -9.17 0.12
C LEU A 308 -6.17 -9.97 -0.45
N ALA A 309 -7.10 -10.40 0.40
CA ALA A 309 -8.18 -11.30 0.04
C ALA A 309 -9.34 -10.59 -0.71
N ILE A 310 -9.02 -9.98 -1.85
CA ILE A 310 -9.99 -9.34 -2.75
C ILE A 310 -10.21 -10.23 -3.97
N GLY A 311 -11.32 -10.97 -3.96
CA GLY A 311 -11.64 -11.95 -4.99
C GLY A 311 -12.06 -11.35 -6.34
N ASN A 312 -12.50 -10.09 -6.36
CA ASN A 312 -12.85 -9.35 -7.58
C ASN A 312 -12.09 -8.01 -7.60
N PRO A 313 -10.83 -7.99 -8.07
CA PRO A 313 -9.97 -6.81 -8.03
C PRO A 313 -10.38 -5.77 -9.07
N ALA A 314 -10.82 -4.60 -8.61
CA ALA A 314 -11.29 -3.52 -9.48
C ALA A 314 -10.19 -2.94 -10.41
N ASP A 315 -8.93 -2.99 -10.00
CA ASP A 315 -7.80 -2.54 -10.81
C ASP A 315 -7.03 -3.73 -11.45
N GLY A 316 -7.63 -4.94 -11.46
CA GLY A 316 -7.03 -6.16 -12.00
C GLY A 316 -6.58 -6.03 -13.46
N PRO A 317 -7.42 -5.59 -14.41
CA PRO A 317 -7.02 -5.40 -15.81
C PRO A 317 -5.83 -4.45 -15.99
N TYR A 318 -5.80 -3.35 -15.23
CA TYR A 318 -4.68 -2.39 -15.28
C TYR A 318 -3.39 -2.97 -14.67
N ALA A 319 -3.50 -3.85 -13.66
CA ALA A 319 -2.34 -4.56 -13.11
C ALA A 319 -1.77 -5.58 -14.09
N LEU A 320 -2.63 -6.28 -14.83
CA LEU A 320 -2.21 -7.21 -15.91
C LEU A 320 -1.46 -6.48 -17.02
N ASP A 321 -2.02 -5.38 -17.51
CA ASP A 321 -1.39 -4.54 -18.54
C ASP A 321 -0.03 -4.01 -18.06
N LEU A 322 0.01 -3.45 -16.84
CA LEU A 322 1.24 -2.92 -16.25
C LEU A 322 2.36 -3.98 -16.17
N ALA A 323 2.07 -5.15 -15.63
CA ALA A 323 3.07 -6.20 -15.49
C ALA A 323 3.64 -6.60 -16.86
N ARG A 324 2.78 -6.74 -17.89
CA ARG A 324 3.20 -7.08 -19.25
C ARG A 324 4.06 -6.00 -19.89
N ARG A 325 3.62 -4.73 -19.86
CA ARG A 325 4.33 -3.63 -20.54
C ARG A 325 5.66 -3.25 -19.89
N THR A 326 5.85 -3.61 -18.60
CA THR A 326 7.12 -3.40 -17.90
C THR A 326 8.04 -4.61 -17.88
N GLY A 327 7.70 -5.68 -18.60
CA GLY A 327 8.47 -6.92 -18.60
C GLY A 327 8.48 -7.65 -17.25
N GLY A 328 7.54 -7.33 -16.37
CA GLY A 328 7.37 -7.98 -15.08
C GLY A 328 6.46 -9.20 -15.12
N GLY A 329 5.97 -9.61 -13.96
CA GLY A 329 5.10 -10.77 -13.81
C GLY A 329 4.15 -10.63 -12.63
N ILE A 330 3.22 -11.58 -12.52
CA ILE A 330 2.33 -11.65 -11.35
C ILE A 330 2.30 -13.09 -10.86
N ASP A 331 2.78 -13.31 -9.64
CA ASP A 331 2.92 -14.64 -9.05
C ASP A 331 1.98 -14.83 -7.85
N ALA A 332 1.66 -16.08 -7.57
CA ALA A 332 0.94 -16.48 -6.39
C ALA A 332 1.79 -17.41 -5.51
N VAL A 333 1.64 -17.27 -4.19
CA VAL A 333 2.34 -18.06 -3.17
C VAL A 333 1.36 -18.71 -2.20
N THR A 334 1.69 -19.90 -1.70
CA THR A 334 0.87 -20.65 -0.74
C THR A 334 0.92 -20.00 0.65
N ASP A 335 0.00 -20.40 1.54
CA ASP A 335 0.00 -19.93 2.93
C ASP A 335 1.27 -20.38 3.69
N GLU A 336 1.87 -21.51 3.35
CA GLU A 336 3.14 -22.00 3.88
C GLU A 336 4.31 -21.13 3.38
N GLU A 337 4.35 -20.80 2.10
CA GLU A 337 5.34 -19.88 1.53
C GLU A 337 5.22 -18.47 2.15
N ILE A 338 3.98 -18.01 2.46
CA ILE A 338 3.76 -16.74 3.15
C ILE A 338 4.42 -16.74 4.54
N ARG A 339 4.21 -17.79 5.33
CA ARG A 339 4.85 -17.94 6.65
C ARG A 339 6.38 -17.99 6.53
N ALA A 340 6.89 -18.75 5.57
CA ALA A 340 8.31 -18.81 5.28
C ALA A 340 8.88 -17.44 4.84
N GLY A 341 8.14 -16.68 4.04
CA GLY A 341 8.50 -15.32 3.63
C GLY A 341 8.54 -14.33 4.80
N ILE A 342 7.59 -14.37 5.73
CA ILE A 342 7.61 -13.57 6.96
C ILE A 342 8.88 -13.89 7.77
N LYS A 343 9.16 -15.17 7.96
CA LYS A 343 10.32 -15.63 8.72
C LYS A 343 11.63 -15.23 8.05
N LEU A 344 11.75 -15.46 6.74
CA LEU A 344 12.92 -15.08 5.94
C LEU A 344 13.23 -13.57 6.09
N LEU A 345 12.24 -12.71 5.93
CA LEU A 345 12.41 -11.27 6.08
C LEU A 345 12.86 -10.91 7.49
N ALA A 346 12.20 -11.45 8.52
CA ALA A 346 12.52 -11.16 9.91
C ALA A 346 13.96 -11.60 10.28
N GLU A 347 14.37 -12.81 9.88
CA GLU A 347 15.69 -13.37 10.19
C GLU A 347 16.85 -12.68 9.45
N THR A 348 16.57 -12.07 8.28
CA THR A 348 17.62 -11.43 7.46
C THR A 348 17.68 -9.91 7.61
N THR A 349 16.58 -9.28 8.00
CA THR A 349 16.49 -7.80 8.05
C THR A 349 16.08 -7.24 9.42
N GLY A 350 15.58 -8.07 10.32
CA GLY A 350 14.96 -7.63 11.57
C GLY A 350 13.55 -7.01 11.39
N ILE A 351 12.99 -7.03 10.18
CA ILE A 351 11.67 -6.47 9.90
C ILE A 351 10.61 -7.56 10.07
N PHE A 352 9.75 -7.41 11.07
CA PHE A 352 8.58 -8.26 11.24
C PHE A 352 7.40 -7.68 10.47
N THR A 353 6.94 -8.40 9.42
CA THR A 353 5.87 -7.94 8.54
C THR A 353 4.59 -8.74 8.70
N GLU A 354 3.44 -8.11 8.37
CA GLU A 354 2.16 -8.80 8.22
C GLU A 354 2.17 -9.79 7.05
N THR A 355 1.10 -10.59 6.91
CA THR A 355 0.98 -11.59 5.84
C THR A 355 1.14 -11.02 4.43
N ALA A 356 0.75 -9.77 4.17
CA ALA A 356 0.97 -9.12 2.86
C ALA A 356 2.46 -8.99 2.52
N GLY A 357 3.31 -8.61 3.50
CA GLY A 357 4.75 -8.58 3.30
C GLY A 357 5.36 -9.99 3.19
N GLY A 358 4.77 -10.98 3.86
CA GLY A 358 5.11 -12.38 3.65
C GLY A 358 4.87 -12.83 2.21
N VAL A 359 3.75 -12.40 1.60
CA VAL A 359 3.42 -12.68 0.20
C VAL A 359 4.48 -12.07 -0.74
N THR A 360 4.87 -10.80 -0.54
CA THR A 360 5.90 -10.16 -1.39
C THR A 360 7.27 -10.80 -1.22
N THR A 361 7.67 -11.11 0.01
CA THR A 361 8.96 -11.75 0.29
C THR A 361 9.05 -13.15 -0.30
N ALA A 362 7.98 -13.95 -0.17
CA ALA A 362 7.90 -15.27 -0.77
C ALA A 362 7.92 -15.20 -2.31
N THR A 363 7.25 -14.21 -2.90
CA THR A 363 7.31 -13.97 -4.35
C THR A 363 8.71 -13.59 -4.80
N LEU A 364 9.41 -12.72 -4.08
CA LEU A 364 10.82 -12.39 -4.37
C LEU A 364 11.70 -13.66 -4.34
N ALA A 365 11.55 -14.49 -3.31
CA ALA A 365 12.30 -15.74 -3.19
C ALA A 365 12.00 -16.72 -4.35
N LYS A 366 10.75 -16.78 -4.79
CA LYS A 366 10.32 -17.61 -5.92
C LYS A 366 10.90 -17.12 -7.25
N LEU A 367 10.90 -15.81 -7.49
CA LEU A 367 11.52 -15.20 -8.68
C LEU A 367 13.04 -15.45 -8.70
N ALA A 368 13.73 -15.26 -7.58
CA ALA A 368 15.16 -15.55 -7.47
C ALA A 368 15.47 -17.03 -7.73
N ALA A 369 14.71 -17.93 -7.12
CA ALA A 369 14.92 -19.39 -7.30
C ALA A 369 14.68 -19.87 -8.74
N ARG A 370 13.82 -19.19 -9.51
CA ARG A 370 13.59 -19.47 -10.94
C ARG A 370 14.65 -18.85 -11.86
N GLY A 371 15.49 -17.94 -11.34
CA GLY A 371 16.43 -17.16 -12.14
C GLY A 371 15.77 -16.06 -12.97
N ASP A 372 14.60 -15.57 -12.57
CA ASP A 372 13.86 -14.51 -13.25
C ASP A 372 14.43 -13.12 -12.95
N ILE A 373 15.35 -13.03 -11.99
CA ILE A 373 16.04 -11.80 -11.57
C ILE A 373 17.52 -11.95 -11.89
N ASP A 374 18.07 -11.02 -12.67
CA ASP A 374 19.53 -10.97 -12.89
C ASP A 374 20.20 -10.57 -11.55
N PRO A 375 21.29 -11.27 -11.15
CA PRO A 375 22.02 -10.93 -9.93
C PRO A 375 22.54 -9.47 -9.88
N GLY A 376 22.67 -8.81 -11.02
CA GLY A 376 23.06 -7.39 -11.11
C GLY A 376 21.90 -6.40 -10.92
N GLU A 377 20.65 -6.85 -10.91
CA GLU A 377 19.49 -5.97 -10.75
C GLU A 377 19.39 -5.39 -9.31
N ARG A 378 19.03 -4.11 -9.24
CA ARG A 378 18.59 -3.46 -8.00
C ARG A 378 17.10 -3.72 -7.79
N VAL A 379 16.76 -4.52 -6.79
CA VAL A 379 15.39 -4.93 -6.49
C VAL A 379 14.85 -4.17 -5.29
N VAL A 380 13.64 -3.60 -5.40
CA VAL A 380 12.91 -3.03 -4.26
C VAL A 380 11.74 -3.93 -3.88
N LEU A 381 11.74 -4.38 -2.63
CA LEU A 381 10.68 -5.14 -1.99
C LEU A 381 9.78 -4.21 -1.18
N VAL A 382 8.50 -4.14 -1.50
CA VAL A 382 7.53 -3.27 -0.80
C VAL A 382 6.86 -4.02 0.34
N ILE A 383 7.10 -3.56 1.56
CA ILE A 383 6.48 -4.08 2.80
C ILE A 383 5.42 -3.09 3.29
N THR A 384 4.18 -3.52 3.32
CA THR A 384 3.00 -2.65 3.47
C THR A 384 2.45 -2.54 4.89
N GLY A 385 2.85 -3.41 5.80
CA GLY A 385 2.33 -3.39 7.16
C GLY A 385 3.11 -4.24 8.15
N GLU A 386 2.87 -3.98 9.41
CA GLU A 386 3.61 -4.48 10.55
C GLU A 386 3.05 -5.83 11.02
N GLY A 387 3.94 -6.75 11.45
CA GLY A 387 3.63 -8.15 11.78
C GLY A 387 2.77 -8.36 13.03
N LEU A 388 2.84 -7.44 14.00
CA LEU A 388 2.00 -7.53 15.21
C LEU A 388 0.49 -7.53 14.91
N LYS A 389 0.11 -7.09 13.72
CA LYS A 389 -1.29 -7.10 13.27
C LYS A 389 -1.80 -8.49 12.84
N THR A 390 -0.90 -9.45 12.64
CA THR A 390 -1.24 -10.79 12.11
C THR A 390 -0.46 -11.90 12.84
N LEU A 391 -0.35 -11.82 14.18
CA LEU A 391 0.41 -12.77 15.01
C LEU A 391 0.01 -14.23 14.80
N ASP A 392 -1.27 -14.49 14.53
CA ASP A 392 -1.74 -15.86 14.30
C ASP A 392 -1.11 -16.51 13.06
N ALA A 393 -0.65 -15.73 12.09
CA ALA A 393 0.02 -16.23 10.90
C ALA A 393 1.36 -16.92 11.22
N VAL A 394 2.05 -16.49 12.28
CA VAL A 394 3.36 -17.03 12.70
C VAL A 394 3.29 -17.96 13.91
N ARG A 395 2.08 -18.26 14.39
CA ARG A 395 1.89 -19.20 15.50
C ARG A 395 2.45 -20.58 15.14
N GLY A 396 3.29 -21.13 16.02
CA GLY A 396 3.92 -22.45 15.84
C GLY A 396 5.07 -22.50 14.82
N THR A 397 5.59 -21.33 14.37
CA THR A 397 6.76 -21.28 13.47
C THR A 397 8.10 -21.26 14.19
N PHE A 398 8.11 -21.23 15.51
CA PHE A 398 9.30 -21.30 16.39
C PHE A 398 8.97 -22.03 17.68
N GLU A 399 10.00 -22.49 18.36
CA GLU A 399 9.90 -23.22 19.63
C GLU A 399 10.36 -22.33 20.79
N THR A 400 9.78 -22.61 21.98
CA THR A 400 10.20 -22.00 23.24
C THR A 400 10.78 -23.09 24.13
N HIS A 401 12.04 -22.93 24.57
CA HIS A 401 12.69 -23.85 25.49
C HIS A 401 12.39 -23.40 26.91
N THR A 402 11.64 -24.22 27.65
CA THR A 402 11.37 -23.97 29.07
C THR A 402 12.39 -24.71 29.92
N ILE A 403 13.13 -23.97 30.73
CA ILE A 403 14.19 -24.51 31.60
C ILE A 403 14.02 -24.04 33.05
N ALA A 404 14.63 -24.73 34.01
CA ALA A 404 14.82 -24.20 35.36
C ALA A 404 15.83 -23.02 35.32
N PRO A 405 15.80 -22.08 36.31
CA PRO A 405 16.66 -20.89 36.27
C PRO A 405 18.09 -21.27 36.80
N SER A 406 18.78 -22.12 36.05
CA SER A 406 20.18 -22.48 36.31
C SER A 406 20.98 -22.64 35.02
N VAL A 407 22.31 -22.47 35.11
CA VAL A 407 23.23 -22.62 33.97
C VAL A 407 23.20 -24.05 33.45
N GLU A 408 23.18 -25.03 34.34
CA GLU A 408 23.16 -26.47 34.02
C GLU A 408 21.88 -26.81 33.22
N ALA A 409 20.72 -26.25 33.61
CA ALA A 409 19.46 -26.47 32.90
C ALA A 409 19.47 -25.80 31.50
N PHE A 410 20.12 -24.66 31.37
CA PHE A 410 20.31 -23.98 30.07
C PHE A 410 21.19 -24.83 29.14
N GLU A 411 22.36 -25.29 29.64
CA GLU A 411 23.30 -26.10 28.85
C GLU A 411 22.69 -27.44 28.41
N ALA A 412 21.85 -28.04 29.27
CA ALA A 412 21.17 -29.29 28.96
C ALA A 412 19.92 -29.15 28.06
N GLY A 413 19.21 -28.04 28.16
CA GLY A 413 17.86 -27.86 27.56
C GLY A 413 17.79 -26.95 26.34
N VAL A 414 18.84 -26.17 26.03
CA VAL A 414 18.84 -25.25 24.88
C VAL A 414 19.89 -25.68 23.88
N PRO A 415 19.51 -25.95 22.59
CA PRO A 415 20.47 -26.26 21.56
C PRO A 415 21.49 -25.13 21.37
N GLN A 416 22.77 -25.48 21.49
CA GLN A 416 23.85 -24.50 21.26
C GLN A 416 23.93 -24.15 19.78
N ALA A 417 24.14 -22.87 19.46
CA ALA A 417 24.39 -22.45 18.07
C ALA A 417 25.61 -23.19 17.55
N VAL A 418 25.44 -23.99 16.51
CA VAL A 418 26.58 -24.58 15.80
C VAL A 418 27.33 -23.41 15.15
N SER A 419 28.58 -23.15 15.64
CA SER A 419 29.50 -22.21 15.04
C SER A 419 29.75 -22.67 13.59
N VAL A 420 29.22 -21.95 12.60
CA VAL A 420 29.52 -22.13 11.17
C VAL A 420 30.73 -21.30 10.82
#